data_6611415e7d198db4323e45b4ca71c3e5
#
_entry.id   6611415e7d198db4323e45b4ca71c3e5
#
_cell.length_a   1.000
_cell.length_b   1.000
_cell.length_c   1.000
_cell.angle_alpha   90.00
_cell.angle_beta   90.00
_cell.angle_gamma   90.00
#
_symmetry.space_group_name_H-M   'P 1'
#
loop_
_entity.id
_entity.type
_entity.pdbx_description
1 polymer ?
#
loop_
_entity_poly.entity_id
_entity_poly.type
_entity_poly.pdbx_seq_one_letter_code
_entity_poly.pdbx_strand_id
1 'polypeptide(L)'
;MVEWFRRKSEKIKTLDKKEIAEGMWLKCPQCQKVVYRTMLENNHYMCTSCTHHFRITSDDYIQHLIDDGDYEEIAGNVQPDDPLHFQAEKKYIDQIKAAQEKTGNKDAVKTLVGNINGNKINKDVYTI
;
A
#
# COMPACT_ATOMS: atom_id res chain seq x y z
N MET A 1 11.45 -28.44 57.90
CA MET A 1 11.90 -27.90 56.59
C MET A 1 10.74 -27.22 55.94
N VAL A 2 10.86 -25.93 55.74
CA VAL A 2 9.72 -25.04 55.46
C VAL A 2 9.48 -24.98 53.95
N GLU A 3 8.36 -25.54 53.46
CA GLU A 3 7.92 -25.51 52.04
C GLU A 3 7.29 -24.14 51.65
N TRP A 4 7.98 -23.03 51.90
CA TRP A 4 7.34 -21.71 51.77
C TRP A 4 7.53 -21.07 50.38
N PHE A 5 8.14 -21.69 49.37
CA PHE A 5 8.39 -21.08 48.08
C PHE A 5 7.94 -21.89 46.85
N ARG A 6 6.89 -22.70 46.96
CA ARG A 6 6.21 -23.18 45.77
C ARG A 6 5.16 -22.18 45.31
N ARG A 7 5.50 -21.26 44.42
CA ARG A 7 4.50 -20.52 43.64
C ARG A 7 3.67 -21.55 42.88
N LYS A 8 2.38 -21.65 43.23
CA LYS A 8 1.41 -22.29 42.37
C LYS A 8 1.42 -21.49 41.07
N SER A 9 1.93 -22.07 39.99
CA SER A 9 1.83 -21.50 38.65
C SER A 9 0.40 -21.66 38.15
N GLU A 10 -0.51 -20.86 38.68
CA GLU A 10 -1.77 -20.61 37.99
C GLU A 10 -1.37 -19.86 36.71
N LYS A 11 -1.43 -20.59 35.57
CA LYS A 11 -1.30 -19.97 34.26
C LYS A 11 -2.35 -18.87 34.20
N ILE A 12 -1.92 -17.61 34.21
CA ILE A 12 -2.77 -16.48 33.92
C ILE A 12 -3.42 -16.80 32.60
N LYS A 13 -4.74 -17.02 32.57
CA LYS A 13 -5.50 -17.14 31.34
C LYS A 13 -5.35 -15.78 30.63
N THR A 14 -4.43 -15.70 29.69
CA THR A 14 -4.40 -14.58 28.77
C THR A 14 -5.71 -14.59 28.02
N LEU A 15 -6.54 -13.59 28.27
CA LEU A 15 -7.68 -13.26 27.43
C LEU A 15 -7.19 -13.25 25.99
N ASP A 16 -8.00 -13.79 25.09
CA ASP A 16 -7.68 -13.98 23.68
C ASP A 16 -6.82 -12.83 23.15
N LYS A 17 -5.61 -13.16 22.67
CA LYS A 17 -4.78 -12.19 22.00
C LYS A 17 -5.60 -11.68 20.82
N LYS A 18 -6.06 -10.44 20.89
CA LYS A 18 -6.55 -9.76 19.69
C LYS A 18 -5.45 -9.87 18.66
N GLU A 19 -5.70 -10.62 17.60
CA GLU A 19 -4.81 -10.65 16.44
C GLU A 19 -4.72 -9.23 15.92
N ILE A 20 -3.56 -8.62 16.09
CA ILE A 20 -3.24 -7.33 15.47
C ILE A 20 -3.10 -7.65 13.99
N ALA A 21 -3.99 -7.11 13.17
CA ALA A 21 -3.93 -7.30 11.73
C ALA A 21 -2.53 -6.93 11.22
N GLU A 22 -1.92 -7.84 10.48
CA GLU A 22 -0.60 -7.63 9.89
C GLU A 22 -0.63 -6.36 9.02
N GLY A 23 0.41 -5.54 9.11
CA GLY A 23 0.53 -4.30 8.33
C GLY A 23 -0.04 -3.04 8.97
N MET A 24 -0.63 -3.10 10.18
CA MET A 24 -1.09 -1.90 10.88
C MET A 24 0.04 -0.98 11.35
N TRP A 25 1.24 -1.52 11.57
CA TRP A 25 2.41 -0.79 12.05
C TRP A 25 3.51 -0.84 11.01
N LEU A 26 4.06 0.33 10.68
CA LEU A 26 5.15 0.48 9.74
C LEU A 26 6.36 1.11 10.44
N LYS A 27 7.56 0.63 10.13
CA LYS A 27 8.79 1.22 10.62
C LYS A 27 9.31 2.21 9.61
N CYS A 28 9.51 3.47 10.02
CA CYS A 28 10.07 4.47 9.14
C CYS A 28 11.52 4.14 8.79
N PRO A 29 11.90 4.08 7.51
CA PRO A 29 13.27 3.75 7.10
C PRO A 29 14.27 4.83 7.49
N GLN A 30 13.84 6.09 7.60
CA GLN A 30 14.69 7.23 7.95
C GLN A 30 14.96 7.31 9.46
N CYS A 31 13.90 7.43 10.28
CA CYS A 31 14.06 7.66 11.72
C CYS A 31 13.89 6.40 12.58
N GLN A 32 13.61 5.25 11.96
CA GLN A 32 13.43 3.94 12.59
C GLN A 32 12.25 3.86 13.60
N LYS A 33 11.48 4.93 13.78
CA LYS A 33 10.30 4.93 14.63
C LYS A 33 9.17 4.14 14.00
N VAL A 34 8.38 3.49 14.85
CA VAL A 34 7.18 2.77 14.43
C VAL A 34 6.04 3.77 14.31
N VAL A 35 5.33 3.74 13.19
CA VAL A 35 4.19 4.61 12.87
C VAL A 35 2.98 3.75 12.56
N TYR A 36 1.81 4.16 13.01
CA TYR A 36 0.56 3.48 12.71
C TYR A 36 0.10 3.85 11.30
N ARG A 37 -0.31 2.84 10.51
CA ARG A 37 -0.65 3.01 9.09
C ARG A 37 -1.71 4.09 8.85
N THR A 38 -2.79 4.07 9.62
CA THR A 38 -3.86 5.07 9.50
C THR A 38 -3.38 6.50 9.78
N MET A 39 -2.38 6.67 10.69
CA MET A 39 -1.78 7.98 10.90
C MET A 39 -0.94 8.45 9.72
N LEU A 40 -0.28 7.53 8.99
CA LEU A 40 0.43 7.86 7.76
C LEU A 40 -0.55 8.25 6.65
N GLU A 41 -1.62 7.49 6.47
CA GLU A 41 -2.67 7.76 5.49
C GLU A 41 -3.28 9.16 5.71
N ASN A 42 -3.66 9.48 6.96
CA ASN A 42 -4.18 10.79 7.32
C ASN A 42 -3.17 11.94 7.18
N ASN A 43 -1.86 11.63 7.23
CA ASN A 43 -0.78 12.59 7.05
C ASN A 43 -0.14 12.51 5.65
N HIS A 44 -0.92 12.16 4.63
CA HIS A 44 -0.48 12.04 3.24
C HIS A 44 0.79 11.22 3.07
N TYR A 45 0.87 10.07 3.76
CA TYR A 45 2.02 9.16 3.76
C TYR A 45 3.35 9.79 4.18
N MET A 46 3.29 10.84 4.98
CA MET A 46 4.47 11.51 5.53
C MET A 46 4.68 11.12 6.99
N CYS A 47 5.92 10.78 7.34
CA CYS A 47 6.27 10.42 8.71
C CYS A 47 6.04 11.59 9.67
N THR A 48 5.29 11.38 10.74
CA THR A 48 4.99 12.41 11.75
C THR A 48 6.22 12.84 12.57
N SER A 49 7.31 12.05 12.54
CA SER A 49 8.51 12.31 13.35
C SER A 49 9.68 12.92 12.59
N CYS A 50 9.84 12.63 11.29
CA CYS A 50 11.01 13.08 10.51
C CYS A 50 10.64 13.59 9.12
N THR A 51 9.36 13.72 8.81
CA THR A 51 8.85 14.19 7.51
C THR A 51 9.28 13.33 6.29
N HIS A 52 9.80 12.12 6.51
CA HIS A 52 10.09 11.19 5.43
C HIS A 52 8.81 10.80 4.69
N HIS A 53 8.83 10.87 3.36
CA HIS A 53 7.72 10.46 2.51
C HIS A 53 7.80 8.96 2.21
N PHE A 54 6.73 8.24 2.55
CA PHE A 54 6.58 6.84 2.16
C PHE A 54 6.08 6.74 0.72
N ARG A 55 6.25 5.57 0.12
CA ARG A 55 5.61 5.28 -1.17
C ARG A 55 4.11 5.26 -0.99
N ILE A 56 3.41 5.86 -1.94
CA ILE A 56 1.96 5.90 -2.05
C ILE A 56 1.56 5.08 -3.28
N THR A 57 0.45 4.37 -3.21
CA THR A 57 -0.10 3.65 -4.36
C THR A 57 -0.83 4.60 -5.30
N SER A 58 -1.06 4.18 -6.55
CA SER A 58 -1.85 4.97 -7.49
C SER A 58 -3.28 5.20 -6.98
N ASP A 59 -3.87 4.20 -6.34
CA ASP A 59 -5.24 4.30 -5.81
C ASP A 59 -5.34 5.28 -4.65
N ASP A 60 -4.38 5.23 -3.71
CA ASP A 60 -4.31 6.22 -2.63
C ASP A 60 -4.07 7.64 -3.16
N TYR A 61 -3.22 7.77 -4.21
CA TYR A 61 -2.95 9.06 -4.84
C TYR A 61 -4.20 9.64 -5.51
N ILE A 62 -4.98 8.80 -6.19
CA ILE A 62 -6.26 9.18 -6.80
C ILE A 62 -7.24 9.67 -5.74
N GLN A 63 -7.39 8.93 -4.64
CA GLN A 63 -8.25 9.32 -3.52
C GLN A 63 -7.88 10.65 -2.87
N HIS A 64 -6.58 11.00 -2.88
CA HIS A 64 -6.13 12.28 -2.33
C HIS A 64 -6.31 13.46 -3.29
N LEU A 65 -6.37 13.21 -4.60
CA LEU A 65 -6.42 14.27 -5.59
C LEU A 65 -7.82 14.55 -6.12
N ILE A 66 -8.61 13.49 -6.35
CA ILE A 66 -9.92 13.59 -7.01
C ILE A 66 -10.98 13.94 -5.96
N ASP A 67 -11.80 14.94 -6.31
CA ASP A 67 -12.92 15.37 -5.49
C ASP A 67 -13.90 14.19 -5.32
N ASP A 68 -14.30 13.90 -4.06
CA ASP A 68 -15.23 12.85 -3.68
C ASP A 68 -14.82 11.43 -4.14
N GLY A 69 -13.62 11.26 -4.73
CA GLY A 69 -13.16 10.01 -5.30
C GLY A 69 -13.94 9.55 -6.54
N ASP A 70 -14.68 10.46 -7.18
CA ASP A 70 -15.47 10.17 -8.38
C ASP A 70 -14.66 10.44 -9.64
N TYR A 71 -14.30 9.37 -10.34
CA TYR A 71 -13.53 9.43 -11.58
C TYR A 71 -13.95 8.36 -12.58
N GLU A 72 -13.71 8.63 -13.85
CA GLU A 72 -13.87 7.70 -14.95
C GLU A 72 -12.47 7.25 -15.43
N GLU A 73 -12.21 5.94 -15.42
CA GLU A 73 -10.98 5.40 -15.99
C GLU A 73 -11.11 5.27 -17.49
N ILE A 74 -10.23 5.96 -18.23
CA ILE A 74 -10.12 5.89 -19.68
C ILE A 74 -9.07 4.84 -20.04
N ALA A 75 -9.35 4.10 -21.14
CA ALA A 75 -8.39 3.11 -21.68
C ALA A 75 -7.99 1.99 -20.69
N GLY A 76 -8.81 1.68 -19.68
CA GLY A 76 -8.55 0.60 -18.71
C GLY A 76 -8.48 -0.82 -19.30
N ASN A 77 -8.69 -0.95 -20.62
CA ASN A 77 -8.51 -2.18 -21.38
C ASN A 77 -7.15 -2.30 -22.08
N VAL A 78 -6.35 -1.23 -22.06
CA VAL A 78 -4.99 -1.25 -22.61
C VAL A 78 -4.10 -2.12 -21.74
N GLN A 79 -3.30 -2.94 -22.40
CA GLN A 79 -2.35 -3.86 -21.75
C GLN A 79 -1.02 -3.80 -22.48
N PRO A 80 0.10 -3.98 -21.77
CA PRO A 80 1.41 -4.09 -22.40
C PRO A 80 1.47 -5.31 -23.31
N ASP A 81 2.06 -5.14 -24.47
CA ASP A 81 2.31 -6.18 -25.46
C ASP A 81 3.81 -6.43 -25.61
N ASP A 82 4.19 -7.62 -26.05
CA ASP A 82 5.58 -8.01 -26.29
C ASP A 82 5.79 -8.47 -27.74
N PRO A 83 5.70 -7.55 -28.72
CA PRO A 83 5.85 -7.90 -30.12
C PRO A 83 7.26 -8.37 -30.49
N LEU A 84 8.26 -8.07 -29.64
CA LEU A 84 9.65 -8.46 -29.86
C LEU A 84 10.03 -9.78 -29.18
N HIS A 85 9.12 -10.38 -28.41
CA HIS A 85 9.38 -11.57 -27.59
C HIS A 85 10.64 -11.41 -26.74
N PHE A 86 10.75 -10.27 -26.05
CA PHE A 86 11.94 -9.89 -25.33
C PHE A 86 12.24 -10.84 -24.18
N GLN A 87 13.48 -11.26 -24.10
CA GLN A 87 14.01 -12.11 -23.05
C GLN A 87 15.37 -11.61 -22.57
N ALA A 88 15.48 -11.29 -21.28
CA ALA A 88 16.74 -11.10 -20.57
C ALA A 88 17.00 -12.33 -19.70
N GLU A 89 17.20 -12.17 -18.38
CA GLU A 89 17.22 -13.30 -17.43
C GLU A 89 15.86 -14.00 -17.34
N LYS A 90 14.77 -13.20 -17.43
CA LYS A 90 13.38 -13.67 -17.47
C LYS A 90 12.70 -13.12 -18.70
N LYS A 91 11.70 -13.85 -19.19
CA LYS A 91 10.86 -13.34 -20.30
C LYS A 91 10.07 -12.14 -19.85
N TYR A 92 9.94 -11.15 -20.70
CA TYR A 92 9.19 -9.92 -20.41
C TYR A 92 7.73 -10.20 -20.08
N ILE A 93 7.08 -11.11 -20.82
CA ILE A 93 5.69 -11.50 -20.57
C ILE A 93 5.46 -12.11 -19.18
N ASP A 94 6.44 -12.87 -18.66
CA ASP A 94 6.33 -13.47 -17.33
C ASP A 94 6.49 -12.41 -16.23
N GLN A 95 7.30 -11.37 -16.47
CA GLN A 95 7.45 -10.24 -15.56
C GLN A 95 6.17 -9.39 -15.52
N ILE A 96 5.54 -9.14 -16.68
CA ILE A 96 4.25 -8.44 -16.74
C ILE A 96 3.18 -9.20 -15.93
N LYS A 97 3.03 -10.50 -16.18
CA LYS A 97 2.05 -11.33 -15.45
C LYS A 97 2.26 -11.28 -13.95
N ALA A 98 3.50 -11.44 -13.49
CA ALA A 98 3.83 -11.35 -12.07
C ALA A 98 3.54 -9.96 -11.47
N ALA A 99 3.76 -8.89 -12.23
CA ALA A 99 3.42 -7.53 -11.81
C ALA A 99 1.91 -7.31 -11.73
N GLN A 100 1.14 -7.79 -12.72
CA GLN A 100 -0.32 -7.73 -12.75
C GLN A 100 -0.93 -8.51 -11.58
N GLU A 101 -0.44 -9.72 -11.30
CA GLU A 101 -0.87 -10.53 -10.15
C GLU A 101 -0.59 -9.82 -8.81
N LYS A 102 0.55 -9.18 -8.69
CA LYS A 102 0.96 -8.47 -7.47
C LYS A 102 0.17 -7.18 -7.23
N THR A 103 -0.11 -6.43 -8.29
CA THR A 103 -0.72 -5.09 -8.19
C THR A 103 -2.24 -5.11 -8.39
N GLY A 104 -2.77 -6.14 -9.04
CA GLY A 104 -4.17 -6.19 -9.49
C GLY A 104 -4.49 -5.29 -10.68
N ASN A 105 -3.50 -4.54 -11.18
CA ASN A 105 -3.63 -3.62 -12.31
C ASN A 105 -3.20 -4.28 -13.61
N LYS A 106 -3.82 -3.91 -14.72
CA LYS A 106 -3.49 -4.42 -16.06
C LYS A 106 -2.25 -3.76 -16.64
N ASP A 107 -2.03 -2.48 -16.33
CA ASP A 107 -0.91 -1.67 -16.78
C ASP A 107 -0.33 -0.87 -15.60
N ALA A 108 0.84 -0.31 -15.80
CA ALA A 108 1.51 0.58 -14.85
C ALA A 108 0.91 2.01 -14.87
N VAL A 109 0.11 2.33 -15.88
CA VAL A 109 -0.51 3.66 -16.06
C VAL A 109 -2.02 3.52 -15.97
N LYS A 110 -2.64 4.41 -15.17
CA LYS A 110 -4.09 4.63 -15.16
C LYS A 110 -4.36 6.03 -15.69
N THR A 111 -5.19 6.14 -16.71
CA THR A 111 -5.64 7.42 -17.25
C THR A 111 -7.04 7.71 -16.74
N LEU A 112 -7.22 8.83 -16.08
CA LEU A 112 -8.45 9.20 -15.39
C LEU A 112 -9.01 10.52 -15.87
N VAL A 113 -10.33 10.62 -15.85
CA VAL A 113 -11.06 11.88 -15.93
C VAL A 113 -11.82 12.08 -14.63
N GLY A 114 -11.61 13.19 -13.98
CA GLY A 114 -12.27 13.53 -12.73
C GLY A 114 -12.21 15.02 -12.46
N ASN A 115 -12.64 15.43 -11.28
CA ASN A 115 -12.59 16.82 -10.85
C ASN A 115 -11.52 16.99 -9.77
N ILE A 116 -10.78 18.10 -9.82
CA ILE A 116 -9.90 18.56 -8.74
C ILE A 116 -10.28 20.00 -8.42
N ASN A 117 -10.71 20.25 -7.17
CA ASN A 117 -11.22 21.55 -6.73
C ASN A 117 -12.31 22.12 -7.67
N GLY A 118 -13.23 21.26 -8.12
CA GLY A 118 -14.32 21.61 -9.02
C GLY A 118 -13.92 21.77 -10.50
N ASN A 119 -12.64 21.61 -10.83
CA ASN A 119 -12.19 21.71 -12.22
C ASN A 119 -12.04 20.33 -12.84
N LYS A 120 -12.67 20.11 -14.00
CA LYS A 120 -12.55 18.85 -14.75
C LYS A 120 -11.15 18.72 -15.32
N ILE A 121 -10.52 17.60 -15.05
CA ILE A 121 -9.16 17.28 -15.52
C ILE A 121 -9.07 15.89 -16.14
N ASN A 122 -8.10 15.75 -17.06
CA ASN A 122 -7.58 14.46 -17.48
C ASN A 122 -6.21 14.27 -16.82
N LYS A 123 -5.98 13.14 -16.16
CA LYS A 123 -4.74 12.88 -15.44
C LYS A 123 -4.27 11.45 -15.67
N ASP A 124 -2.97 11.31 -15.96
CA ASP A 124 -2.30 10.01 -15.95
C ASP A 124 -1.65 9.79 -14.59
N VAL A 125 -1.91 8.64 -14.00
CA VAL A 125 -1.33 8.22 -12.73
C VAL A 125 -0.55 6.94 -12.93
N TYR A 126 0.70 6.93 -12.52
CA TYR A 126 1.61 5.80 -12.68
C TYR A 126 1.61 4.94 -11.42
N THR A 127 1.49 3.64 -11.63
CA THR A 127 1.71 2.63 -10.59
C THR A 127 3.18 2.18 -10.65
N ILE A 128 3.92 2.36 -9.58
CA ILE A 128 5.34 1.95 -9.49
C ILE A 128 5.49 0.80 -8.49
#